data_a0e377499447a9b703dfca8a5f48125e
#
_entry.id   a0e377499447a9b703dfca8a5f48125e
#
_cell.length_a   1.000
_cell.length_b   1.000
_cell.length_c   1.000
_cell.angle_alpha   90.00
_cell.angle_beta   90.00
_cell.angle_gamma   90.00
#
_symmetry.space_group_name_H-M   'P 1'
#
loop_
_entity.id
_entity.type
_entity.pdbx_description
1 polymer ?
#
loop_
_entity_poly.entity_id
_entity_poly.type
_entity_poly.pdbx_seq_one_letter_code
_entity_poly.pdbx_strand_id
1 'polypeptide(L)'
;HSGSHAGYYPDALQMSIKITFSPADGKLLGAQIVGYSGVDKRIDEFSQVIKHNGTVYDLMALEQAYAPPFSSAKDPVAVTGYVAGNILNGKMQPLYWRELQVADWSKVTLVDVRTPDEFALGALKGAVNIPLDDMRDRMKEIPRDKPVYLYCGVGLRGYLASNILLQNGYKEVKNLIGGLKLYKAATTPLPEPKEFSNYGSSSSDSSKVDHSEHSKDSAE
;
A
#
# COMPACT_ATOMS: atom_id res chain seq x y z
N HIS A 1 -1.14 1.83 -2.00
CA HIS A 1 -2.10 2.45 -1.10
C HIS A 1 -3.28 2.97 -1.92
N SER A 2 -4.50 2.58 -1.55
CA SER A 2 -5.75 2.98 -2.22
C SER A 2 -6.83 3.29 -1.18
N GLY A 3 -7.81 4.11 -1.54
CA GLY A 3 -8.98 4.32 -0.69
C GLY A 3 -9.89 3.08 -0.67
N SER A 4 -10.61 2.89 0.42
CA SER A 4 -11.60 1.81 0.57
C SER A 4 -12.75 1.94 -0.44
N HIS A 5 -13.10 3.18 -0.78
CA HIS A 5 -14.13 3.54 -1.76
C HIS A 5 -13.81 4.91 -2.39
N ALA A 6 -14.73 5.48 -3.14
CA ALA A 6 -14.54 6.75 -3.84
C ALA A 6 -14.19 7.88 -2.88
N GLY A 7 -13.04 8.54 -3.11
CA GLY A 7 -12.49 9.54 -2.18
C GLY A 7 -13.31 10.82 -2.03
N TYR A 8 -14.27 11.05 -2.93
CA TYR A 8 -15.25 12.17 -2.82
C TYR A 8 -16.49 11.80 -1.97
N TYR A 9 -16.65 10.52 -1.62
CA TYR A 9 -17.68 10.05 -0.71
C TYR A 9 -17.15 10.02 0.72
N PRO A 10 -17.95 10.41 1.74
CA PRO A 10 -17.49 10.48 3.13
C PRO A 10 -16.90 9.17 3.64
N ASP A 11 -15.98 9.28 4.59
CA ASP A 11 -15.39 8.18 5.36
C ASP A 11 -14.53 7.20 4.56
N ALA A 12 -14.00 7.62 3.40
CA ALA A 12 -13.03 6.81 2.67
C ALA A 12 -11.73 6.65 3.47
N LEU A 13 -11.42 5.43 3.87
CA LEU A 13 -10.22 5.08 4.61
C LEU A 13 -9.19 4.41 3.69
N GLN A 14 -7.93 4.74 3.90
CA GLN A 14 -6.87 4.20 3.07
C GLN A 14 -6.46 2.80 3.51
N MET A 15 -6.31 1.90 2.56
CA MET A 15 -5.70 0.58 2.74
C MET A 15 -4.35 0.48 2.07
N SER A 16 -3.50 -0.39 2.59
CA SER A 16 -2.20 -0.75 2.03
C SER A 16 -2.26 -2.17 1.52
N ILE A 17 -1.94 -2.37 0.26
CA ILE A 17 -1.95 -3.68 -0.40
C ILE A 17 -0.53 -4.02 -0.85
N LYS A 18 -0.11 -5.24 -0.56
CA LYS A 18 1.12 -5.84 -1.06
C LYS A 18 0.78 -7.15 -1.73
N ILE A 19 1.29 -7.34 -2.95
CA ILE A 19 1.23 -8.63 -3.64
C ILE A 19 2.64 -9.16 -3.92
N THR A 20 2.72 -10.47 -4.04
CA THR A 20 3.90 -11.18 -4.54
C THR A 20 3.51 -11.91 -5.81
N PHE A 21 4.27 -11.74 -6.86
CA PHE A 21 4.02 -12.39 -8.15
C PHE A 21 5.32 -12.82 -8.82
N SER A 22 5.23 -13.78 -9.71
CA SER A 22 6.35 -14.27 -10.51
C SER A 22 6.73 -13.25 -11.57
N PRO A 23 8.01 -12.87 -11.70
CA PRO A 23 8.46 -11.95 -12.73
C PRO A 23 8.47 -12.59 -14.13
N ALA A 24 8.42 -13.91 -14.24
CA ALA A 24 8.49 -14.62 -15.51
C ALA A 24 7.16 -14.63 -16.27
N ASP A 25 6.05 -14.78 -15.55
CA ASP A 25 4.71 -15.00 -16.14
C ASP A 25 3.60 -14.19 -15.46
N GLY A 26 3.93 -13.43 -14.42
CA GLY A 26 2.95 -12.63 -13.67
C GLY A 26 2.05 -13.43 -12.74
N LYS A 27 2.30 -14.73 -12.53
CA LYS A 27 1.49 -15.57 -11.66
C LYS A 27 1.43 -14.98 -10.25
N LEU A 28 0.23 -14.82 -9.71
CA LEU A 28 0.00 -14.30 -8.37
C LEU A 28 0.34 -15.36 -7.33
N LEU A 29 1.25 -15.06 -6.42
CA LEU A 29 1.78 -15.98 -5.42
C LEU A 29 1.31 -15.66 -3.99
N GLY A 30 0.88 -14.44 -3.73
CA GLY A 30 0.41 -14.03 -2.42
C GLY A 30 -0.08 -12.60 -2.38
N ALA A 31 -0.92 -12.30 -1.39
CA ALA A 31 -1.43 -10.96 -1.13
C ALA A 31 -1.51 -10.68 0.37
N GLN A 32 -1.33 -9.42 0.74
CA GLN A 32 -1.52 -8.91 2.10
C GLN A 32 -2.22 -7.55 2.00
N ILE A 33 -3.21 -7.34 2.85
CA ILE A 33 -3.93 -6.07 2.94
C ILE A 33 -3.98 -5.61 4.40
N VAL A 34 -3.71 -4.34 4.63
CA VAL A 34 -3.89 -3.68 5.93
C VAL A 34 -4.76 -2.46 5.72
N GLY A 35 -5.83 -2.36 6.49
CA GLY A 35 -6.81 -1.27 6.41
C GLY A 35 -7.94 -1.46 7.41
N TYR A 36 -8.90 -0.53 7.42
CA TYR A 36 -10.02 -0.51 8.35
C TYR A 36 -11.37 -0.82 7.72
N SER A 37 -11.48 -0.74 6.38
CA SER A 37 -12.74 -0.94 5.68
C SER A 37 -12.52 -1.60 4.33
N GLY A 38 -13.35 -2.59 3.99
CA GLY A 38 -13.35 -3.28 2.71
C GLY A 38 -12.11 -4.14 2.43
N VAL A 39 -11.39 -4.54 3.48
CA VAL A 39 -10.22 -5.42 3.41
C VAL A 39 -10.64 -6.86 3.14
N ASP A 40 -11.66 -7.32 3.84
CA ASP A 40 -12.25 -8.67 3.76
C ASP A 40 -12.66 -9.04 2.33
N LYS A 41 -13.49 -8.21 1.70
CA LYS A 41 -13.90 -8.39 0.31
C LYS A 41 -12.71 -8.58 -0.63
N ARG A 42 -11.71 -7.72 -0.50
CA ARG A 42 -10.59 -7.69 -1.44
C ARG A 42 -9.58 -8.80 -1.23
N ILE A 43 -9.34 -9.23 0.01
CA ILE A 43 -8.47 -10.38 0.24
C ILE A 43 -9.09 -11.67 -0.30
N ASP A 44 -10.43 -11.78 -0.28
CA ASP A 44 -11.14 -12.91 -0.88
C ASP A 44 -10.99 -12.91 -2.41
N GLU A 45 -11.07 -11.75 -3.06
CA GLU A 45 -10.81 -11.62 -4.51
C GLU A 45 -9.38 -12.09 -4.87
N PHE A 46 -8.35 -11.65 -4.15
CA PHE A 46 -6.98 -12.13 -4.34
C PHE A 46 -6.88 -13.64 -4.10
N SER A 47 -7.54 -14.17 -3.09
CA SER A 47 -7.51 -15.60 -2.77
C SER A 47 -8.09 -16.46 -3.90
N GLN A 48 -9.16 -15.99 -4.55
CA GLN A 48 -9.75 -16.68 -5.70
C GLN A 48 -8.79 -16.68 -6.90
N VAL A 49 -8.15 -15.55 -7.21
CA VAL A 49 -7.16 -15.49 -8.29
C VAL A 49 -5.98 -16.44 -8.00
N ILE A 50 -5.46 -16.46 -6.78
CA ILE A 50 -4.39 -17.38 -6.38
C ILE A 50 -4.83 -18.84 -6.51
N LYS A 51 -6.03 -19.18 -5.99
CA LYS A 51 -6.59 -20.53 -6.03
C LYS A 51 -6.71 -21.08 -7.45
N HIS A 52 -7.05 -20.23 -8.41
CA HIS A 52 -7.18 -20.60 -9.83
C HIS A 52 -5.88 -20.45 -10.62
N ASN A 53 -4.73 -20.30 -9.96
CA ASN A 53 -3.43 -20.09 -10.60
C ASN A 53 -3.38 -18.86 -11.52
N GLY A 54 -4.19 -17.85 -11.22
CA GLY A 54 -4.28 -16.62 -12.00
C GLY A 54 -3.04 -15.73 -11.85
N THR A 55 -3.03 -14.71 -12.66
CA THR A 55 -1.93 -13.77 -12.85
C THR A 55 -2.32 -12.36 -12.40
N VAL A 56 -1.38 -11.43 -12.42
CA VAL A 56 -1.67 -10.01 -12.20
C VAL A 56 -2.57 -9.41 -13.27
N TYR A 57 -2.62 -10.02 -14.46
CA TYR A 57 -3.52 -9.60 -15.55
C TYR A 57 -4.98 -9.99 -15.26
N ASP A 58 -5.20 -11.10 -14.56
CA ASP A 58 -6.55 -11.48 -14.11
C ASP A 58 -7.07 -10.48 -13.07
N LEU A 59 -6.20 -9.93 -12.21
CA LEU A 59 -6.59 -8.81 -11.30
C LEU A 59 -7.03 -7.56 -12.07
N MET A 60 -6.40 -7.28 -13.21
CA MET A 60 -6.76 -6.13 -14.06
C MET A 60 -8.10 -6.31 -14.76
N ALA A 61 -8.50 -7.56 -15.01
CA ALA A 61 -9.71 -7.94 -15.74
C ALA A 61 -10.93 -8.16 -14.85
N LEU A 62 -10.78 -8.07 -13.53
CA LEU A 62 -11.89 -8.22 -12.60
C LEU A 62 -12.92 -7.08 -12.78
N GLU A 63 -14.17 -7.47 -12.92
CA GLU A 63 -15.32 -6.57 -12.99
C GLU A 63 -16.03 -6.55 -11.62
N GLN A 64 -15.66 -5.57 -10.80
CA GLN A 64 -16.26 -5.41 -9.47
C GLN A 64 -17.49 -4.51 -9.52
N ALA A 65 -18.46 -4.81 -8.67
CA ALA A 65 -19.59 -3.92 -8.47
C ALA A 65 -19.13 -2.56 -7.93
N TYR A 66 -19.62 -1.49 -8.54
CA TYR A 66 -19.29 -0.12 -8.17
C TYR A 66 -20.51 0.67 -7.72
N ALA A 67 -20.35 1.26 -6.55
CA ALA A 67 -21.10 2.44 -6.11
C ALA A 67 -20.21 3.25 -5.16
N PRO A 68 -20.30 4.58 -5.12
CA PRO A 68 -19.39 5.44 -4.37
C PRO A 68 -19.14 5.05 -2.91
N PRO A 69 -20.14 4.58 -2.14
CA PRO A 69 -19.94 4.17 -0.74
C PRO A 69 -19.15 2.85 -0.57
N PHE A 70 -19.08 2.01 -1.60
CA PHE A 70 -18.57 0.64 -1.47
C PHE A 70 -17.26 0.40 -2.22
N SER A 71 -16.99 1.17 -3.27
CA SER A 71 -15.77 1.01 -4.07
C SER A 71 -15.42 2.31 -4.80
N SER A 72 -14.30 2.32 -5.48
CA SER A 72 -13.95 3.32 -6.50
C SER A 72 -14.21 2.74 -7.89
N ALA A 73 -14.34 3.60 -8.91
CA ALA A 73 -14.54 3.19 -10.29
C ALA A 73 -13.46 2.21 -10.79
N LYS A 74 -12.24 2.32 -10.27
CA LYS A 74 -11.20 1.29 -10.35
C LYS A 74 -10.93 0.77 -8.96
N ASP A 75 -11.35 -0.45 -8.68
CA ASP A 75 -11.17 -1.05 -7.37
C ASP A 75 -9.67 -1.19 -7.03
N PRO A 76 -9.28 -1.09 -5.77
CA PRO A 76 -7.92 -1.32 -5.29
C PRO A 76 -7.26 -2.61 -5.80
N VAL A 77 -8.02 -3.68 -5.99
CA VAL A 77 -7.52 -4.95 -6.55
C VAL A 77 -7.08 -4.76 -8.00
N ALA A 78 -7.92 -4.15 -8.83
CA ALA A 78 -7.58 -3.85 -10.23
C ALA A 78 -6.40 -2.87 -10.32
N VAL A 79 -6.37 -1.81 -9.47
CA VAL A 79 -5.23 -0.88 -9.40
C VAL A 79 -3.94 -1.61 -9.06
N THR A 80 -3.98 -2.60 -8.16
CA THR A 80 -2.80 -3.41 -7.81
C THR A 80 -2.32 -4.23 -9.02
N GLY A 81 -3.25 -4.79 -9.78
CA GLY A 81 -2.95 -5.47 -11.05
C GLY A 81 -2.28 -4.53 -12.06
N TYR A 82 -2.80 -3.30 -12.25
CA TYR A 82 -2.19 -2.31 -13.15
C TYR A 82 -0.76 -1.95 -12.75
N VAL A 83 -0.50 -1.74 -11.46
CA VAL A 83 0.86 -1.45 -10.97
C VAL A 83 1.81 -2.62 -11.27
N ALA A 84 1.40 -3.84 -10.97
CA ALA A 84 2.20 -5.05 -11.25
C ALA A 84 2.43 -5.25 -12.75
N GLY A 85 1.39 -5.08 -13.57
CA GLY A 85 1.50 -5.15 -15.02
C GLY A 85 2.45 -4.10 -15.59
N ASN A 86 2.47 -2.88 -15.05
CA ASN A 86 3.42 -1.85 -15.46
C ASN A 86 4.87 -2.24 -15.13
N ILE A 87 5.11 -2.93 -14.01
CA ILE A 87 6.43 -3.45 -13.65
C ILE A 87 6.85 -4.56 -14.64
N LEU A 88 5.99 -5.55 -14.88
CA LEU A 88 6.27 -6.68 -15.78
C LEU A 88 6.54 -6.23 -17.21
N ASN A 89 5.80 -5.23 -17.70
CA ASN A 89 5.93 -4.68 -19.04
C ASN A 89 7.06 -3.63 -19.17
N GLY A 90 7.88 -3.45 -18.15
CA GLY A 90 9.00 -2.51 -18.15
C GLY A 90 8.61 -1.03 -18.20
N LYS A 91 7.32 -0.70 -18.00
CA LYS A 91 6.81 0.68 -17.99
C LYS A 91 7.18 1.44 -16.71
N MET A 92 7.56 0.72 -15.67
CA MET A 92 8.01 1.27 -14.40
C MET A 92 9.10 0.38 -13.80
N GLN A 93 10.19 0.97 -13.38
CA GLN A 93 11.22 0.31 -12.59
C GLN A 93 10.93 0.56 -11.09
N PRO A 94 10.67 -0.49 -10.30
CA PRO A 94 10.41 -0.32 -8.88
C PRO A 94 11.70 0.00 -8.12
N LEU A 95 11.62 0.90 -7.14
CA LEU A 95 12.60 1.10 -6.09
C LEU A 95 11.99 0.63 -4.78
N TYR A 96 12.66 -0.27 -4.09
CA TYR A 96 12.20 -0.74 -2.79
C TYR A 96 12.83 0.07 -1.66
N TRP A 97 12.12 0.24 -0.55
CA TRP A 97 12.59 1.02 0.59
C TRP A 97 13.93 0.52 1.16
N ARG A 98 14.19 -0.79 1.10
CA ARG A 98 15.48 -1.36 1.53
C ARG A 98 16.64 -0.94 0.62
N GLU A 99 16.42 -0.90 -0.69
CA GLU A 99 17.41 -0.40 -1.65
C GLU A 99 17.72 1.08 -1.37
N LEU A 100 16.66 1.86 -1.09
CA LEU A 100 16.79 3.27 -0.79
C LEU A 100 17.58 3.53 0.49
N GLN A 101 17.42 2.70 1.53
CA GLN A 101 18.16 2.82 2.79
C GLN A 101 19.68 2.66 2.65
N VAL A 102 20.11 1.80 1.72
CA VAL A 102 21.52 1.50 1.51
C VAL A 102 22.11 2.20 0.27
N ALA A 103 21.34 3.08 -0.36
CA ALA A 103 21.77 3.79 -1.55
C ALA A 103 22.94 4.75 -1.24
N ASP A 104 23.91 4.77 -2.12
CA ASP A 104 24.98 5.78 -2.10
C ASP A 104 24.47 7.08 -2.72
N TRP A 105 24.11 8.03 -1.88
CA TRP A 105 23.54 9.31 -2.27
C TRP A 105 24.44 10.18 -3.18
N SER A 106 25.74 9.89 -3.23
CA SER A 106 26.65 10.57 -4.16
C SER A 106 26.48 10.09 -5.61
N LYS A 107 25.94 8.88 -5.80
CA LYS A 107 25.79 8.21 -7.09
C LYS A 107 24.37 8.26 -7.67
N VAL A 108 23.41 8.76 -6.94
CA VAL A 108 22.01 8.84 -7.38
C VAL A 108 21.46 10.23 -7.20
N THR A 109 20.45 10.60 -7.97
CA THR A 109 19.67 11.82 -7.77
C THR A 109 18.31 11.45 -7.19
N LEU A 110 18.02 11.90 -5.97
CA LEU A 110 16.73 11.67 -5.33
C LEU A 110 15.82 12.89 -5.56
N VAL A 111 14.64 12.64 -6.12
CA VAL A 111 13.67 13.70 -6.44
C VAL A 111 12.33 13.42 -5.74
N ASP A 112 11.88 14.39 -4.99
CA ASP A 112 10.53 14.44 -4.42
C ASP A 112 9.59 15.16 -5.39
N VAL A 113 8.60 14.46 -5.89
CA VAL A 113 7.64 15.02 -6.85
C VAL A 113 6.32 15.47 -6.20
N ARG A 114 6.34 15.67 -4.89
CA ARG A 114 5.22 16.24 -4.12
C ARG A 114 5.21 17.78 -4.27
N THR A 115 4.13 18.38 -3.80
CA THR A 115 4.05 19.85 -3.74
C THR A 115 5.13 20.45 -2.81
N PRO A 116 5.49 21.73 -2.96
CA PRO A 116 6.43 22.40 -2.06
C PRO A 116 5.98 22.35 -0.59
N ASP A 117 4.67 22.48 -0.34
CA ASP A 117 4.12 22.42 1.02
C ASP A 117 4.28 21.02 1.64
N GLU A 118 4.00 19.96 0.87
CA GLU A 118 4.25 18.59 1.32
C GLU A 118 5.74 18.33 1.59
N PHE A 119 6.62 18.92 0.78
CA PHE A 119 8.06 18.81 0.95
C PHE A 119 8.53 19.51 2.22
N ALA A 120 8.01 20.71 2.50
CA ALA A 120 8.31 21.48 3.71
C ALA A 120 7.87 20.78 5.00
N LEU A 121 6.79 20.00 4.95
CA LEU A 121 6.31 19.15 6.07
C LEU A 121 7.21 17.95 6.38
N GLY A 122 8.26 17.75 5.60
CA GLY A 122 9.28 16.72 5.80
C GLY A 122 9.53 15.88 4.55
N ALA A 123 10.78 15.80 4.18
CA ALA A 123 11.30 15.10 3.01
C ALA A 123 12.40 14.11 3.39
N LEU A 124 12.80 13.26 2.46
CA LEU A 124 13.98 12.43 2.61
C LEU A 124 15.24 13.30 2.48
N LYS A 125 16.22 13.03 3.33
CA LYS A 125 17.46 13.80 3.33
C LYS A 125 18.14 13.76 1.96
N GLY A 126 18.53 14.92 1.44
CA GLY A 126 19.21 15.05 0.15
C GLY A 126 18.28 15.02 -1.07
N ALA A 127 16.96 14.94 -0.88
CA ALA A 127 16.02 15.02 -1.98
C ALA A 127 15.91 16.45 -2.52
N VAL A 128 15.80 16.57 -3.84
CA VAL A 128 15.46 17.82 -4.55
C VAL A 128 13.95 17.81 -4.80
N ASN A 129 13.28 18.93 -4.54
CA ASN A 129 11.84 19.04 -4.82
C ASN A 129 11.61 19.57 -6.24
N ILE A 130 11.03 18.71 -7.06
CA ILE A 130 10.52 19.06 -8.40
C ILE A 130 9.10 18.50 -8.49
N PRO A 131 8.08 19.30 -8.19
CA PRO A 131 6.70 18.86 -8.26
C PRO A 131 6.34 18.24 -9.60
N LEU A 132 5.45 17.23 -9.59
CA LEU A 132 5.03 16.57 -10.82
C LEU A 132 4.54 17.55 -11.89
N ASP A 133 3.81 18.58 -11.48
CA ASP A 133 3.23 19.56 -12.40
C ASP A 133 4.30 20.41 -13.07
N ASP A 134 5.41 20.67 -12.39
CA ASP A 134 6.55 21.43 -12.90
C ASP A 134 7.59 20.53 -13.61
N MET A 135 7.40 19.22 -13.59
CA MET A 135 8.44 18.25 -14.02
C MET A 135 8.91 18.51 -15.46
N ARG A 136 8.01 18.82 -16.39
CA ARG A 136 8.39 19.04 -17.80
C ARG A 136 9.27 20.26 -18.01
N ASP A 137 9.05 21.31 -17.24
CA ASP A 137 9.80 22.56 -17.34
C ASP A 137 11.13 22.49 -16.59
N ARG A 138 11.14 21.74 -15.47
CA ARG A 138 12.26 21.69 -14.54
C ARG A 138 13.12 20.42 -14.63
N MET A 139 12.74 19.41 -15.45
CA MET A 139 13.52 18.16 -15.57
C MET A 139 14.98 18.35 -15.97
N LYS A 140 15.32 19.46 -16.66
CA LYS A 140 16.71 19.80 -16.99
C LYS A 140 17.60 20.08 -15.78
N GLU A 141 17.02 20.34 -14.60
CA GLU A 141 17.73 20.46 -13.33
C GLU A 141 18.23 19.10 -12.82
N ILE A 142 17.68 17.99 -13.35
CA ILE A 142 18.06 16.63 -12.97
C ILE A 142 19.23 16.17 -13.82
N PRO A 143 20.39 15.79 -13.22
CA PRO A 143 21.53 15.25 -13.95
C PRO A 143 21.16 13.97 -14.74
N ARG A 144 21.70 13.83 -15.95
CA ARG A 144 21.43 12.70 -16.84
C ARG A 144 22.45 11.56 -16.72
N ASP A 145 23.54 11.81 -16.05
CA ASP A 145 24.70 10.92 -15.85
C ASP A 145 24.56 10.02 -14.63
N LYS A 146 23.48 10.17 -13.86
CA LYS A 146 23.19 9.40 -12.65
C LYS A 146 21.80 8.79 -12.69
N PRO A 147 21.59 7.64 -12.05
CA PRO A 147 20.26 7.11 -11.78
C PRO A 147 19.38 8.12 -11.04
N VAL A 148 18.11 8.18 -11.42
CA VAL A 148 17.11 9.06 -10.79
C VAL A 148 16.14 8.23 -9.98
N TYR A 149 16.06 8.51 -8.70
CA TYR A 149 15.12 7.88 -7.78
C TYR A 149 14.01 8.86 -7.44
N LEU A 150 12.79 8.49 -7.79
CA LEU A 150 11.61 9.33 -7.59
C LEU A 150 10.78 8.83 -6.43
N TYR A 151 10.19 9.74 -5.69
CA TYR A 151 9.15 9.39 -4.74
C TYR A 151 8.08 10.49 -4.62
N CYS A 152 6.91 10.07 -4.20
CA CYS A 152 5.83 10.96 -3.74
C CYS A 152 5.21 10.40 -2.46
N GLY A 153 3.99 10.81 -2.11
CA GLY A 153 3.31 10.31 -0.91
C GLY A 153 3.09 8.79 -0.92
N VAL A 154 2.56 8.22 -2.02
CA VAL A 154 2.11 6.82 -2.10
C VAL A 154 2.56 6.07 -3.37
N GLY A 155 3.19 6.73 -4.35
CA GLY A 155 3.77 6.10 -5.55
C GLY A 155 3.20 6.57 -6.89
N LEU A 156 1.94 7.05 -6.99
CA LEU A 156 1.31 7.39 -8.28
C LEU A 156 2.00 8.57 -8.98
N ARG A 157 2.21 9.70 -8.30
CA ARG A 157 2.90 10.86 -8.89
C ARG A 157 4.33 10.52 -9.32
N GLY A 158 5.03 9.68 -8.53
CA GLY A 158 6.35 9.19 -8.89
C GLY A 158 6.33 8.34 -10.16
N TYR A 159 5.31 7.48 -10.35
CA TYR A 159 5.12 6.74 -11.59
C TYR A 159 4.89 7.66 -12.80
N LEU A 160 4.04 8.68 -12.67
CA LEU A 160 3.81 9.65 -13.75
C LEU A 160 5.08 10.43 -14.10
N ALA A 161 5.81 10.87 -13.08
CA ALA A 161 7.10 11.55 -13.27
C ALA A 161 8.15 10.66 -13.94
N SER A 162 8.21 9.36 -13.56
CA SER A 162 9.14 8.42 -14.19
C SER A 162 8.88 8.26 -15.68
N ASN A 163 7.60 8.20 -16.09
CA ASN A 163 7.25 8.15 -17.51
C ASN A 163 7.66 9.44 -18.25
N ILE A 164 7.47 10.62 -17.64
CA ILE A 164 7.92 11.87 -18.23
C ILE A 164 9.44 11.84 -18.47
N LEU A 165 10.22 11.46 -17.46
CA LEU A 165 11.68 11.42 -17.59
C LEU A 165 12.16 10.38 -18.61
N LEU A 166 11.62 9.14 -18.58
CA LEU A 166 11.98 8.09 -19.53
C LEU A 166 11.69 8.50 -20.97
N GLN A 167 10.52 9.11 -21.25
CA GLN A 167 10.16 9.63 -22.57
C GLN A 167 11.05 10.78 -23.04
N ASN A 168 11.71 11.47 -22.10
CA ASN A 168 12.66 12.56 -22.41
C ASN A 168 14.13 12.11 -22.35
N GLY A 169 14.39 10.79 -22.44
CA GLY A 169 15.71 10.21 -22.65
C GLY A 169 16.55 9.97 -21.38
N TYR A 170 15.95 10.04 -20.20
CA TYR A 170 16.57 9.51 -18.97
C TYR A 170 16.57 7.99 -19.02
N LYS A 171 17.70 7.34 -18.70
CA LYS A 171 17.86 5.89 -18.89
C LYS A 171 17.51 5.07 -17.68
N GLU A 172 17.89 5.56 -16.49
CA GLU A 172 17.72 4.85 -15.22
C GLU A 172 16.85 5.68 -14.29
N VAL A 173 15.55 5.36 -14.29
CA VAL A 173 14.56 6.06 -13.45
C VAL A 173 13.78 5.02 -12.67
N LYS A 174 13.88 5.08 -11.34
CA LYS A 174 13.15 4.18 -10.44
C LYS A 174 12.14 4.96 -9.60
N ASN A 175 10.98 4.37 -9.36
CA ASN A 175 9.92 4.94 -8.52
C ASN A 175 9.79 4.17 -7.20
N LEU A 176 9.83 4.86 -6.08
CA LEU A 176 9.70 4.27 -4.74
C LEU A 176 8.31 3.69 -4.55
N ILE A 177 8.24 2.38 -4.46
CA ILE A 177 7.00 1.63 -4.25
C ILE A 177 6.42 1.97 -2.86
N GLY A 178 5.12 2.32 -2.85
CA GLY A 178 4.43 2.75 -1.64
C GLY A 178 4.80 4.17 -1.16
N GLY A 179 5.74 4.84 -1.86
CA GLY A 179 6.15 6.21 -1.61
C GLY A 179 6.69 6.47 -0.21
N LEU A 180 6.68 7.74 0.18
CA LEU A 180 7.17 8.19 1.49
C LEU A 180 6.37 7.56 2.65
N LYS A 181 5.08 7.27 2.44
CA LYS A 181 4.23 6.65 3.47
C LYS A 181 4.76 5.27 3.87
N LEU A 182 5.01 4.40 2.89
CA LEU A 182 5.57 3.07 3.17
C LEU A 182 6.99 3.17 3.72
N TYR A 183 7.82 4.04 3.15
CA TYR A 183 9.19 4.25 3.63
C TYR A 183 9.23 4.60 5.11
N LYS A 184 8.45 5.62 5.51
CA LYS A 184 8.36 6.02 6.93
C LYS A 184 7.86 4.89 7.82
N ALA A 185 6.79 4.20 7.41
CA ALA A 185 6.24 3.08 8.19
C ALA A 185 7.24 1.92 8.36
N ALA A 186 8.06 1.65 7.32
CA ALA A 186 9.02 0.55 7.34
C ALA A 186 10.33 0.87 8.08
N THR A 187 10.65 2.16 8.25
CA THR A 187 11.92 2.63 8.82
C THR A 187 11.78 3.27 10.19
N THR A 188 10.55 3.58 10.61
CA THR A 188 10.29 4.07 11.97
C THR A 188 10.33 2.88 12.94
N PRO A 189 11.09 2.96 14.03
CA PRO A 189 11.07 1.94 15.06
C PRO A 189 9.65 1.71 15.57
N LEU A 190 9.28 0.44 15.77
CA LEU A 190 8.03 0.12 16.42
C LEU A 190 8.07 0.63 17.87
N PRO A 191 6.98 1.17 18.39
CA PRO A 191 6.88 1.46 19.81
C PRO A 191 7.10 0.16 20.61
N GLU A 192 7.74 0.28 21.77
CA GLU A 192 7.85 -0.84 22.70
C GLU A 192 6.47 -1.48 22.89
N PRO A 193 6.37 -2.81 22.86
CA PRO A 193 5.10 -3.48 23.14
C PRO A 193 4.61 -3.01 24.51
N LYS A 194 3.44 -2.38 24.56
CA LYS A 194 2.78 -2.16 25.84
C LYS A 194 2.53 -3.56 26.41
N GLU A 195 3.07 -3.85 27.58
CA GLU A 195 2.70 -5.08 28.28
C GLU A 195 1.18 -5.13 28.35
N PHE A 196 0.59 -6.13 27.72
CA PHE A 196 -0.83 -6.44 27.90
C PHE A 196 -0.99 -7.04 29.30
N SER A 197 -0.81 -6.20 30.34
CA SER A 197 -1.20 -6.55 31.68
C SER A 197 -2.72 -6.66 31.69
N ASN A 198 -3.19 -7.89 31.85
CA ASN A 198 -4.55 -8.26 32.20
C ASN A 198 -5.65 -8.21 31.13
N TYR A 199 -5.52 -9.04 30.09
CA TYR A 199 -6.70 -9.70 29.55
C TYR A 199 -6.67 -11.17 30.04
N GLY A 200 -7.49 -11.48 31.07
CA GLY A 200 -7.72 -12.86 31.49
C GLY A 200 -7.27 -13.23 32.89
N SER A 201 -7.61 -12.46 33.92
CA SER A 201 -7.85 -13.03 35.24
C SER A 201 -9.28 -12.68 35.68
N SER A 202 -10.26 -13.28 34.98
CA SER A 202 -11.56 -13.47 35.62
C SER A 202 -11.34 -14.55 36.66
N SER A 203 -11.26 -14.12 37.91
CA SER A 203 -11.37 -14.99 39.07
C SER A 203 -12.52 -15.96 38.87
N SER A 204 -12.20 -17.24 38.86
CA SER A 204 -13.17 -18.32 39.06
C SER A 204 -13.71 -18.18 40.48
N ASP A 205 -14.78 -17.40 40.60
CA ASP A 205 -15.58 -17.40 41.84
C ASP A 205 -16.51 -18.64 41.78
N SER A 206 -15.97 -19.71 42.32
CA SER A 206 -16.74 -20.93 42.59
C SER A 206 -17.55 -20.73 43.87
N SER A 207 -18.65 -19.97 43.80
CA SER A 207 -19.65 -19.94 44.85
C SER A 207 -20.66 -21.05 44.58
N LYS A 208 -20.54 -22.06 45.40
CA LYS A 208 -21.51 -23.07 45.88
C LYS A 208 -22.95 -22.87 45.39
N VAL A 209 -23.38 -23.77 44.53
CA VAL A 209 -24.81 -24.02 44.35
C VAL A 209 -25.27 -24.93 45.51
N ASP A 210 -26.03 -24.32 46.40
CA ASP A 210 -26.72 -25.01 47.53
C ASP A 210 -27.93 -25.76 46.96
N HIS A 211 -27.86 -27.09 46.99
CA HIS A 211 -29.00 -27.98 46.74
C HIS A 211 -29.77 -28.14 48.03
N SER A 212 -30.78 -27.31 48.25
CA SER A 212 -31.83 -27.61 49.22
C SER A 212 -33.18 -27.77 48.55
N GLU A 213 -33.62 -28.98 48.56
CA GLU A 213 -34.94 -29.54 48.51
C GLU A 213 -36.14 -28.56 48.49
N HIS A 214 -37.05 -28.76 47.56
CA HIS A 214 -38.48 -28.74 47.87
C HIS A 214 -39.24 -29.77 47.03
N SER A 215 -39.63 -30.82 47.74
CA SER A 215 -40.64 -31.76 47.35
C SER A 215 -42.05 -31.22 47.67
N LYS A 216 -43.07 -31.74 46.95
CA LYS A 216 -44.52 -31.68 47.16
C LYS A 216 -45.22 -30.41 46.67
N ASP A 217 -46.32 -30.41 46.00
CA ASP A 217 -47.48 -31.31 45.97
C ASP A 217 -48.31 -31.10 44.69
N SER A 218 -48.84 -32.19 44.17
CA SER A 218 -50.15 -32.57 43.70
C SER A 218 -51.21 -31.55 43.26
N ALA A 219 -51.90 -31.95 42.17
CA ALA A 219 -53.34 -31.92 41.85
C ALA A 219 -53.97 -30.55 41.44
N GLU A 220 -54.41 -30.44 40.24
CA GLU A 220 -55.71 -30.66 39.60
C GLU A 220 -55.62 -30.50 38.09
#